data_ededdfb5a1fc1ae40f93f83771c7efc1
#
_entry.id   ededdfb5a1fc1ae40f93f83771c7efc1
#
_cell.length_a   1.000
_cell.length_b   1.000
_cell.length_c   1.000
_cell.angle_alpha   90.00
_cell.angle_beta   90.00
_cell.angle_gamma   90.00
#
_symmetry.space_group_name_H-M   'P 1'
#
loop_
_entity.id
_entity.type
_entity.pdbx_description
1 polymer ?
#
loop_
_entity_poly.entity_id
_entity_poly.type
_entity_poly.pdbx_seq_one_letter_code
_entity_poly.pdbx_strand_id
1 'polypeptide(L)'
;MARVTVVGAGIAGLATALYATTAGHHVVVLERTDRLGGRGTSQTVEGAPFGYGLHLLLQRGPLMKLVKKISRLPLVLSSPRLDRLNIPSVGAVRPRNNVRLAAQHRRALRQRDSSSPVVQAASLLAGSGDPDFGQRYSALNRQRLSVIGEGWSGVVGRMAAALDEVGVLIEANCHVNTIDNGRVHLKDGRAFESDVIVLACGVQQAKRLLKGLGNDALSELKPVFASTVDVTLDTKPLASLHGIIDPSEGAYVLDCNNIQPRLQLPGAFLSAVMVARDGESEEDRFERLNRFLDHHAVGWRKHVLHERKQTNILVQTRGTKPSYDDYAEHGILLAGEWVDSVHTLADAAADTGRLAGQNIAKAQP
;
A
#
# COMPACT_ATOMS: atom_id res chain seq x y z
N MET A 1 -1.65 -5.49 -31.22
CA MET A 1 -1.34 -6.53 -30.23
C MET A 1 0.13 -6.43 -29.95
N ALA A 2 0.53 -6.11 -28.72
CA ALA A 2 1.93 -5.87 -28.34
C ALA A 2 2.40 -6.93 -27.33
N ARG A 3 3.70 -7.21 -27.33
CA ARG A 3 4.38 -7.95 -26.27
C ARG A 3 4.73 -6.98 -25.16
N VAL A 4 4.19 -7.18 -23.98
CA VAL A 4 4.36 -6.29 -22.82
C VAL A 4 5.08 -7.02 -21.71
N THR A 5 6.23 -6.49 -21.29
CA THR A 5 6.93 -6.98 -20.10
C THR A 5 6.68 -6.02 -18.93
N VAL A 6 6.08 -6.54 -17.86
CA VAL A 6 5.83 -5.80 -16.62
C VAL A 6 6.91 -6.17 -15.59
N VAL A 7 7.66 -5.18 -15.14
CA VAL A 7 8.73 -5.36 -14.15
C VAL A 7 8.21 -5.09 -12.75
N GLY A 8 7.98 -6.14 -11.99
CA GLY A 8 7.45 -6.15 -10.62
C GLY A 8 6.01 -6.65 -10.54
N ALA A 9 5.77 -7.65 -9.69
CA ALA A 9 4.46 -8.25 -9.40
C ALA A 9 3.81 -7.69 -8.11
N GLY A 10 4.04 -6.40 -7.81
CA GLY A 10 3.25 -5.66 -6.83
C GLY A 10 1.84 -5.35 -7.35
N ILE A 11 1.02 -4.69 -6.52
CA ILE A 11 -0.36 -4.30 -6.90
C ILE A 11 -0.39 -3.53 -8.23
N ALA A 12 0.57 -2.63 -8.47
CA ALA A 12 0.65 -1.87 -9.72
C ALA A 12 0.90 -2.77 -10.94
N GLY A 13 1.88 -3.68 -10.84
CA GLY A 13 2.22 -4.60 -11.94
C GLY A 13 1.11 -5.60 -12.23
N LEU A 14 0.51 -6.19 -11.20
CA LEU A 14 -0.64 -7.09 -11.37
C LEU A 14 -1.84 -6.36 -11.97
N ALA A 15 -2.12 -5.12 -11.56
CA ALA A 15 -3.15 -4.29 -12.18
C ALA A 15 -2.83 -3.98 -13.65
N THR A 16 -1.59 -3.59 -13.95
CA THR A 16 -1.14 -3.37 -15.33
C THR A 16 -1.39 -4.60 -16.20
N ALA A 17 -0.95 -5.76 -15.72
CA ALA A 17 -1.11 -7.02 -16.46
C ALA A 17 -2.59 -7.35 -16.74
N LEU A 18 -3.47 -7.21 -15.74
CA LEU A 18 -4.91 -7.43 -15.89
C LEU A 18 -5.53 -6.51 -16.94
N TYR A 19 -5.19 -5.22 -16.94
CA TYR A 19 -5.73 -4.28 -17.89
C TYR A 19 -5.14 -4.44 -19.31
N ALA A 20 -3.83 -4.67 -19.42
CA ALA A 20 -3.15 -4.87 -20.70
C ALA A 20 -3.64 -6.17 -21.40
N THR A 21 -3.79 -7.26 -20.64
CA THR A 21 -4.36 -8.51 -21.19
C THR A 21 -5.81 -8.34 -21.62
N THR A 22 -6.62 -7.62 -20.82
CA THR A 22 -8.01 -7.30 -21.20
C THR A 22 -8.07 -6.45 -22.48
N ALA A 23 -7.06 -5.64 -22.75
CA ALA A 23 -6.91 -4.87 -23.98
C ALA A 23 -6.35 -5.69 -25.17
N GLY A 24 -6.08 -6.98 -24.98
CA GLY A 24 -5.65 -7.90 -26.04
C GLY A 24 -4.12 -7.94 -26.27
N HIS A 25 -3.31 -7.51 -25.29
CA HIS A 25 -1.85 -7.59 -25.37
C HIS A 25 -1.33 -8.90 -24.79
N HIS A 26 -0.18 -9.37 -25.25
CA HIS A 26 0.57 -10.47 -24.66
C HIS A 26 1.42 -9.96 -23.50
N VAL A 27 1.16 -10.44 -22.31
CA VAL A 27 1.80 -9.92 -21.09
C VAL A 27 2.63 -10.99 -20.40
N VAL A 28 3.84 -10.61 -19.99
CA VAL A 28 4.68 -11.35 -19.03
C VAL A 28 4.96 -10.43 -17.84
N VAL A 29 4.90 -10.98 -16.61
CA VAL A 29 5.23 -10.26 -15.37
C VAL A 29 6.48 -10.87 -14.76
N LEU A 30 7.48 -10.05 -14.46
CA LEU A 30 8.75 -10.46 -13.87
C LEU A 30 8.84 -9.96 -12.42
N GLU A 31 8.93 -10.88 -11.46
CA GLU A 31 9.07 -10.54 -10.04
C GLU A 31 10.44 -10.96 -9.51
N ARG A 32 11.07 -10.08 -8.76
CA ARG A 32 12.42 -10.29 -8.23
C ARG A 32 12.48 -11.38 -7.16
N THR A 33 11.45 -11.49 -6.35
CA THR A 33 11.35 -12.42 -5.21
C THR A 33 10.50 -13.63 -5.56
N ASP A 34 10.45 -14.59 -4.66
CA ASP A 34 9.54 -15.73 -4.71
C ASP A 34 8.09 -15.40 -4.35
N ARG A 35 7.84 -14.14 -3.91
CA ARG A 35 6.58 -13.70 -3.36
C ARG A 35 5.96 -12.57 -4.16
N LEU A 36 4.69 -12.74 -4.56
CA LEU A 36 3.91 -11.73 -5.25
C LEU A 36 3.35 -10.68 -4.28
N GLY A 37 2.96 -9.52 -4.82
CA GLY A 37 2.26 -8.45 -4.10
C GLY A 37 3.18 -7.36 -3.56
N GLY A 38 4.49 -7.58 -3.49
CA GLY A 38 5.44 -6.62 -2.95
C GLY A 38 5.09 -6.22 -1.52
N ARG A 39 4.83 -4.92 -1.28
CA ARG A 39 4.37 -4.41 0.04
C ARG A 39 2.93 -4.78 0.36
N GLY A 40 2.11 -5.04 -0.65
CA GLY A 40 0.72 -5.47 -0.53
C GLY A 40 0.60 -6.98 -0.39
N THR A 41 1.40 -7.61 0.46
CA THR A 41 1.30 -9.05 0.75
C THR A 41 1.33 -9.32 2.25
N SER A 42 0.96 -10.53 2.63
CA SER A 42 0.98 -11.00 4.02
C SER A 42 1.32 -12.49 4.07
N GLN A 43 1.79 -12.92 5.23
CA GLN A 43 2.02 -14.32 5.55
C GLN A 43 1.13 -14.70 6.72
N THR A 44 0.35 -15.75 6.58
CA THR A 44 -0.51 -16.23 7.67
C THR A 44 0.31 -17.09 8.63
N VAL A 45 0.29 -16.71 9.91
CA VAL A 45 0.89 -17.47 11.02
C VAL A 45 -0.22 -17.72 12.04
N GLU A 46 -0.57 -18.98 12.26
CA GLU A 46 -1.66 -19.40 13.16
C GLU A 46 -2.97 -18.58 13.03
N GLY A 47 -3.38 -18.36 11.79
CA GLY A 47 -4.60 -17.63 11.45
C GLY A 47 -4.47 -16.10 11.40
N ALA A 48 -3.36 -15.52 11.87
CA ALA A 48 -3.10 -14.09 11.80
C ALA A 48 -2.33 -13.72 10.52
N PRO A 49 -2.83 -12.75 9.72
CA PRO A 49 -2.18 -12.33 8.49
C PRO A 49 -1.12 -11.25 8.75
N PHE A 50 0.09 -11.64 9.08
CA PHE A 50 1.22 -10.72 9.28
C PHE A 50 1.59 -10.00 7.99
N GLY A 51 1.53 -8.66 7.98
CA GLY A 51 1.75 -7.83 6.81
C GLY A 51 3.21 -7.53 6.50
N TYR A 52 3.47 -7.10 5.27
CA TYR A 52 4.72 -6.47 4.83
C TYR A 52 4.54 -4.96 4.56
N GLY A 53 3.43 -4.41 5.00
CA GLY A 53 3.02 -3.02 4.88
C GLY A 53 1.86 -2.73 5.81
N LEU A 54 1.14 -1.64 5.56
CA LEU A 54 -0.01 -1.25 6.37
C LEU A 54 -1.19 -2.23 6.17
N HIS A 55 -1.89 -2.59 7.25
CA HIS A 55 -3.04 -3.49 7.21
C HIS A 55 -4.35 -2.85 6.72
N LEU A 56 -4.32 -1.59 6.32
CA LEU A 56 -5.51 -0.82 5.96
C LEU A 56 -5.72 -0.73 4.44
N LEU A 57 -6.94 -1.03 4.01
CA LEU A 57 -7.42 -0.94 2.64
C LEU A 57 -8.52 0.12 2.51
N LEU A 58 -8.54 0.83 1.39
CA LEU A 58 -9.60 1.78 1.03
C LEU A 58 -10.72 1.08 0.26
N GLN A 59 -11.96 1.11 0.77
CA GLN A 59 -13.07 0.29 0.24
C GLN A 59 -13.65 0.74 -1.10
N ARG A 60 -13.47 2.00 -1.49
CA ARG A 60 -14.13 2.60 -2.67
C ARG A 60 -13.17 3.03 -3.76
N GLY A 61 -11.88 2.73 -3.59
CA GLY A 61 -10.83 3.13 -4.52
C GLY A 61 -10.69 2.22 -5.73
N PRO A 62 -9.74 2.55 -6.61
CA PRO A 62 -9.42 1.79 -7.82
C PRO A 62 -9.10 0.32 -7.56
N LEU A 63 -8.34 0.02 -6.51
CA LEU A 63 -7.98 -1.36 -6.17
C LEU A 63 -9.22 -2.21 -5.89
N MET A 64 -10.14 -1.72 -5.05
CA MET A 64 -11.37 -2.46 -4.74
C MET A 64 -12.32 -2.57 -5.93
N LYS A 65 -12.33 -1.59 -6.83
CA LYS A 65 -13.09 -1.70 -8.10
C LYS A 65 -12.52 -2.81 -8.96
N LEU A 66 -11.19 -2.89 -9.07
CA LEU A 66 -10.51 -3.95 -9.81
C LEU A 66 -10.80 -5.32 -9.21
N VAL A 67 -10.58 -5.51 -7.90
CA VAL A 67 -10.81 -6.79 -7.21
C VAL A 67 -12.24 -7.28 -7.37
N LYS A 68 -13.23 -6.39 -7.26
CA LYS A 68 -14.65 -6.75 -7.48
C LYS A 68 -14.96 -7.14 -8.94
N LYS A 69 -14.20 -6.62 -9.90
CA LYS A 69 -14.37 -6.95 -11.32
C LYS A 69 -13.80 -8.34 -11.65
N ILE A 70 -12.67 -8.70 -11.05
CA ILE A 70 -11.94 -9.91 -11.39
C ILE A 70 -12.30 -11.13 -10.53
N SER A 71 -12.94 -10.93 -9.38
CA SER A 71 -13.25 -12.04 -8.47
C SER A 71 -14.71 -12.02 -8.02
N ARG A 72 -15.35 -13.19 -8.11
CA ARG A 72 -16.70 -13.41 -7.56
C ARG A 72 -16.69 -13.60 -6.05
N LEU A 73 -15.54 -13.97 -5.46
CA LEU A 73 -15.39 -14.15 -4.03
C LEU A 73 -15.12 -12.81 -3.35
N PRO A 74 -16.03 -12.31 -2.49
CA PRO A 74 -15.84 -11.04 -1.81
C PRO A 74 -14.68 -11.12 -0.81
N LEU A 75 -13.94 -10.02 -0.66
CA LEU A 75 -13.01 -9.87 0.45
C LEU A 75 -13.76 -9.69 1.77
N VAL A 76 -13.26 -10.31 2.82
CA VAL A 76 -13.77 -10.12 4.17
C VAL A 76 -13.17 -8.83 4.74
N LEU A 77 -13.96 -7.78 4.79
CA LEU A 77 -13.54 -6.44 5.19
C LEU A 77 -14.28 -5.98 6.45
N SER A 78 -13.55 -5.47 7.42
CA SER A 78 -14.11 -4.82 8.61
C SER A 78 -13.45 -3.48 8.87
N SER A 79 -14.27 -2.46 9.15
CA SER A 79 -13.75 -1.11 9.43
C SER A 79 -13.63 -0.85 10.91
N PRO A 80 -12.58 -0.14 11.33
CA PRO A 80 -12.50 0.39 12.69
C PRO A 80 -13.74 1.23 13.00
N ARG A 81 -14.30 1.05 14.17
CA ARG A 81 -15.43 1.86 14.66
C ARG A 81 -14.86 3.08 15.37
N LEU A 82 -15.36 4.26 15.03
CA LEU A 82 -14.90 5.54 15.62
C LEU A 82 -15.11 5.59 17.14
N ASP A 83 -16.19 4.96 17.64
CA ASP A 83 -16.49 4.86 19.07
C ASP A 83 -15.57 3.88 19.83
N ARG A 84 -14.71 3.16 19.12
CA ARG A 84 -13.72 2.24 19.68
C ARG A 84 -12.28 2.64 19.32
N LEU A 85 -12.08 3.84 18.80
CA LEU A 85 -10.76 4.41 18.58
C LEU A 85 -10.46 5.41 19.70
N ASN A 86 -9.25 5.33 20.26
CA ASN A 86 -8.72 6.36 21.14
C ASN A 86 -7.78 7.25 20.31
N ILE A 87 -7.97 8.56 20.45
CA ILE A 87 -7.09 9.58 19.85
C ILE A 87 -6.59 10.41 21.04
N PRO A 88 -5.30 10.29 21.45
CA PRO A 88 -4.82 10.89 22.69
C PRO A 88 -5.06 12.39 22.82
N SER A 89 -4.94 13.15 21.72
CA SER A 89 -5.18 14.59 21.71
C SER A 89 -6.65 15.01 21.89
N VAL A 90 -7.59 14.08 21.72
CA VAL A 90 -9.04 14.33 21.86
C VAL A 90 -9.62 13.58 23.09
N GLY A 91 -8.81 12.70 23.68
CA GLY A 91 -9.24 11.80 24.75
C GLY A 91 -10.02 10.59 24.23
N ALA A 92 -10.42 9.71 25.15
CA ALA A 92 -11.19 8.53 24.81
C ALA A 92 -12.53 8.94 24.20
N VAL A 93 -12.76 8.56 22.96
CA VAL A 93 -14.04 8.80 22.28
C VAL A 93 -15.10 7.93 22.93
N ARG A 94 -15.87 8.49 23.86
CA ARG A 94 -16.98 7.77 24.49
C ARG A 94 -18.20 7.77 23.57
N PRO A 95 -18.81 6.59 23.33
CA PRO A 95 -19.76 6.39 22.24
C PRO A 95 -21.20 6.77 22.59
N ARG A 96 -21.45 7.96 23.10
CA ARG A 96 -22.86 8.36 23.32
C ARG A 96 -23.59 8.82 22.07
N ASN A 97 -22.87 9.07 20.96
CA ASN A 97 -23.52 9.44 19.69
C ASN A 97 -22.59 9.28 18.47
N ASN A 98 -22.42 8.05 18.00
CA ASN A 98 -21.62 7.75 16.82
C ASN A 98 -22.01 8.56 15.58
N VAL A 99 -23.29 8.92 15.45
CA VAL A 99 -23.80 9.71 14.32
C VAL A 99 -23.28 11.15 14.39
N ARG A 100 -23.33 11.78 15.58
CA ARG A 100 -22.81 13.14 15.78
C ARG A 100 -21.31 13.20 15.58
N LEU A 101 -20.57 12.26 16.16
CA LEU A 101 -19.11 12.20 16.00
C LEU A 101 -18.72 12.01 14.53
N ALA A 102 -19.37 11.06 13.83
CA ALA A 102 -19.13 10.86 12.40
C ALA A 102 -19.49 12.10 11.58
N ALA A 103 -20.53 12.85 11.95
CA ALA A 103 -20.90 14.12 11.30
C ALA A 103 -19.85 15.21 11.57
N GLN A 104 -19.34 15.32 12.80
CA GLN A 104 -18.27 16.25 13.16
C GLN A 104 -16.99 15.97 12.38
N HIS A 105 -16.55 14.71 12.33
CA HIS A 105 -15.37 14.33 11.56
C HIS A 105 -15.54 14.60 10.07
N ARG A 106 -16.70 14.29 9.48
CA ARG A 106 -16.99 14.61 8.07
C ARG A 106 -17.01 16.11 7.80
N ARG A 107 -17.51 16.90 8.76
CA ARG A 107 -17.48 18.36 8.67
C ARG A 107 -16.04 18.88 8.72
N ALA A 108 -15.24 18.45 9.71
CA ALA A 108 -13.84 18.80 9.84
C ALA A 108 -13.03 18.45 8.58
N LEU A 109 -13.20 17.22 8.05
CA LEU A 109 -12.57 16.78 6.81
C LEU A 109 -12.94 17.67 5.61
N ARG A 110 -14.21 18.07 5.47
CA ARG A 110 -14.65 18.97 4.39
C ARG A 110 -14.10 20.39 4.54
N GLN A 111 -14.05 20.88 5.77
CA GLN A 111 -13.54 22.21 6.11
C GLN A 111 -12.01 22.27 6.18
N ARG A 112 -11.33 21.12 6.10
CA ARG A 112 -9.87 20.98 6.30
C ARG A 112 -9.40 21.60 7.61
N ASP A 113 -10.16 21.40 8.66
CA ASP A 113 -9.86 21.90 10.01
C ASP A 113 -8.61 21.19 10.55
N SER A 114 -7.46 21.84 10.44
CA SER A 114 -6.15 21.30 10.83
C SER A 114 -6.04 20.99 12.34
N SER A 115 -6.92 21.52 13.17
CA SER A 115 -6.98 21.17 14.59
C SER A 115 -7.59 19.78 14.82
N SER A 116 -8.31 19.24 13.85
CA SER A 116 -8.96 17.93 13.95
C SER A 116 -7.98 16.79 13.67
N PRO A 117 -7.82 15.81 14.60
CA PRO A 117 -6.92 14.67 14.41
C PRO A 117 -7.24 13.82 13.17
N VAL A 118 -8.51 13.72 12.78
CA VAL A 118 -8.87 13.00 11.54
C VAL A 118 -8.40 13.74 10.29
N VAL A 119 -8.34 15.06 10.32
CA VAL A 119 -7.77 15.88 9.24
C VAL A 119 -6.26 15.75 9.21
N GLN A 120 -5.60 15.74 10.36
CA GLN A 120 -4.15 15.51 10.46
C GLN A 120 -3.76 14.14 9.90
N ALA A 121 -4.47 13.07 10.29
CA ALA A 121 -4.26 11.72 9.77
C ALA A 121 -4.50 11.65 8.24
N ALA A 122 -5.59 12.26 7.75
CA ALA A 122 -5.89 12.31 6.32
C ALA A 122 -4.84 13.12 5.54
N SER A 123 -4.33 14.21 6.11
CA SER A 123 -3.29 15.04 5.51
C SER A 123 -1.96 14.29 5.41
N LEU A 124 -1.60 13.53 6.45
CA LEU A 124 -0.41 12.68 6.43
C LEU A 124 -0.49 11.65 5.29
N LEU A 125 -1.62 10.95 5.17
CA LEU A 125 -1.84 9.94 4.12
C LEU A 125 -1.94 10.55 2.70
N ALA A 126 -2.46 11.78 2.58
CA ALA A 126 -2.57 12.49 1.29
C ALA A 126 -1.24 13.12 0.83
N GLY A 127 -0.21 13.13 1.67
CA GLY A 127 1.07 13.76 1.36
C GLY A 127 1.01 15.28 1.54
N SER A 128 0.81 15.75 2.78
CA SER A 128 0.83 17.19 3.10
C SER A 128 2.15 17.82 2.63
N GLY A 129 2.04 18.93 1.88
CA GLY A 129 3.17 19.62 1.27
C GLY A 129 3.44 19.24 -0.19
N ASP A 130 2.87 18.18 -0.71
CA ASP A 130 2.99 17.82 -2.12
C ASP A 130 2.08 18.73 -3.00
N PRO A 131 2.46 18.99 -4.27
CA PRO A 131 1.66 19.83 -5.20
C PRO A 131 0.21 19.35 -5.34
N ASP A 132 0.00 18.03 -5.42
CA ASP A 132 -1.32 17.42 -5.66
C ASP A 132 -2.08 17.06 -4.38
N PHE A 133 -1.60 17.52 -3.23
CA PHE A 133 -2.21 17.26 -1.93
C PHE A 133 -3.73 17.47 -1.93
N GLY A 134 -4.21 18.57 -2.51
CA GLY A 134 -5.63 18.93 -2.50
C GLY A 134 -6.53 17.89 -3.19
N GLN A 135 -6.07 17.31 -4.27
CA GLN A 135 -6.79 16.28 -5.04
C GLN A 135 -6.80 14.95 -4.27
N ARG A 136 -5.63 14.51 -3.79
CA ARG A 136 -5.47 13.28 -3.00
C ARG A 136 -6.25 13.32 -1.69
N TYR A 137 -6.23 14.45 -0.99
CA TYR A 137 -7.02 14.68 0.21
C TYR A 137 -8.52 14.54 -0.09
N SER A 138 -9.01 15.15 -1.18
CA SER A 138 -10.42 15.07 -1.57
C SER A 138 -10.85 13.66 -1.98
N ALA A 139 -9.98 12.91 -2.64
CA ALA A 139 -10.21 11.51 -2.98
C ALA A 139 -10.28 10.63 -1.72
N LEU A 140 -9.34 10.83 -0.79
CA LEU A 140 -9.25 10.07 0.47
C LEU A 140 -10.48 10.30 1.37
N ASN A 141 -11.00 11.51 1.45
CA ASN A 141 -12.19 11.85 2.27
C ASN A 141 -13.46 11.09 1.89
N ARG A 142 -13.51 10.53 0.68
CA ARG A 142 -14.64 9.73 0.19
C ARG A 142 -14.49 8.25 0.51
N GLN A 143 -13.36 7.87 1.10
CA GLN A 143 -13.01 6.48 1.37
C GLN A 143 -13.47 6.00 2.75
N ARG A 144 -13.39 4.71 2.93
CA ARG A 144 -13.54 4.03 4.20
C ARG A 144 -12.39 3.05 4.36
N LEU A 145 -11.65 3.18 5.45
CA LEU A 145 -10.57 2.28 5.81
C LEU A 145 -11.11 0.96 6.35
N SER A 146 -10.47 -0.13 6.00
CA SER A 146 -10.82 -1.46 6.50
C SER A 146 -9.60 -2.34 6.67
N VAL A 147 -9.67 -3.20 7.68
CA VAL A 147 -8.78 -4.35 7.85
C VAL A 147 -9.29 -5.48 6.97
N ILE A 148 -8.36 -6.18 6.31
CA ILE A 148 -8.65 -7.32 5.45
C ILE A 148 -8.52 -8.59 6.28
N GLY A 149 -9.60 -9.37 6.41
CA GLY A 149 -9.58 -10.60 7.21
C GLY A 149 -8.60 -11.67 6.72
N GLU A 150 -8.42 -11.73 5.41
CA GLU A 150 -7.46 -12.65 4.75
C GLU A 150 -6.05 -12.02 4.60
N GLY A 151 -5.87 -10.80 5.09
CA GLY A 151 -4.66 -10.00 4.83
C GLY A 151 -4.51 -9.59 3.36
N TRP A 152 -3.41 -8.96 3.06
CA TRP A 152 -3.09 -8.52 1.69
C TRP A 152 -2.90 -9.69 0.71
N SER A 153 -2.47 -10.87 1.19
CA SER A 153 -2.36 -12.09 0.37
C SER A 153 -3.69 -12.48 -0.26
N GLY A 154 -4.81 -12.23 0.42
CA GLY A 154 -6.15 -12.46 -0.15
C GLY A 154 -6.46 -11.55 -1.35
N VAL A 155 -5.99 -10.31 -1.35
CA VAL A 155 -6.12 -9.37 -2.49
C VAL A 155 -5.24 -9.83 -3.64
N VAL A 156 -3.95 -10.06 -3.36
CA VAL A 156 -2.94 -10.45 -4.35
C VAL A 156 -3.29 -11.81 -4.98
N GLY A 157 -3.73 -12.78 -4.16
CA GLY A 157 -4.14 -14.10 -4.64
C GLY A 157 -5.28 -14.03 -5.67
N ARG A 158 -6.27 -13.15 -5.47
CA ARG A 158 -7.34 -12.92 -6.45
C ARG A 158 -6.84 -12.31 -7.75
N MET A 159 -5.88 -11.37 -7.66
CA MET A 159 -5.28 -10.75 -8.85
C MET A 159 -4.42 -11.76 -9.62
N ALA A 160 -3.63 -12.55 -8.93
CA ALA A 160 -2.79 -13.59 -9.53
C ALA A 160 -3.64 -14.70 -10.18
N ALA A 161 -4.67 -15.18 -9.49
CA ALA A 161 -5.59 -16.18 -10.03
C ALA A 161 -6.30 -15.70 -11.31
N ALA A 162 -6.76 -14.44 -11.35
CA ALA A 162 -7.38 -13.86 -12.54
C ALA A 162 -6.39 -13.72 -13.72
N LEU A 163 -5.10 -13.54 -13.46
CA LEU A 163 -4.06 -13.53 -14.50
C LEU A 163 -3.75 -14.95 -15.00
N ASP A 164 -3.71 -15.92 -14.09
CA ASP A 164 -3.52 -17.33 -14.43
C ASP A 164 -4.67 -17.87 -15.31
N GLU A 165 -5.92 -17.54 -14.97
CA GLU A 165 -7.11 -17.91 -15.76
C GLU A 165 -7.05 -17.44 -17.22
N VAL A 166 -6.34 -16.34 -17.51
CA VAL A 166 -6.16 -15.81 -18.87
C VAL A 166 -4.78 -16.11 -19.46
N GLY A 167 -4.01 -16.99 -18.82
CA GLY A 167 -2.72 -17.49 -19.29
C GLY A 167 -1.56 -16.50 -19.24
N VAL A 168 -1.61 -15.48 -18.37
CA VAL A 168 -0.50 -14.56 -18.17
C VAL A 168 0.60 -15.24 -17.36
N LEU A 169 1.82 -15.27 -17.92
CA LEU A 169 2.98 -15.78 -17.23
C LEU A 169 3.49 -14.80 -16.18
N ILE A 170 3.56 -15.24 -14.93
CA ILE A 170 4.21 -14.51 -13.83
C ILE A 170 5.45 -15.29 -13.42
N GLU A 171 6.63 -14.78 -13.76
CA GLU A 171 7.90 -15.38 -13.38
C GLU A 171 8.46 -14.77 -12.10
N ALA A 172 8.58 -15.58 -11.07
CA ALA A 172 9.25 -15.22 -9.81
C ALA A 172 10.76 -15.41 -9.92
N ASN A 173 11.51 -14.86 -8.95
CA ASN A 173 12.98 -14.90 -8.87
C ASN A 173 13.69 -14.28 -10.09
N CYS A 174 13.04 -13.37 -10.81
CA CYS A 174 13.56 -12.69 -11.97
C CYS A 174 14.15 -11.33 -11.59
N HIS A 175 15.46 -11.26 -11.44
CA HIS A 175 16.19 -10.04 -11.16
C HIS A 175 16.47 -9.26 -12.45
N VAL A 176 15.65 -8.25 -12.75
CA VAL A 176 15.90 -7.34 -13.88
C VAL A 176 17.16 -6.53 -13.60
N ASN A 177 18.13 -6.62 -14.50
CA ASN A 177 19.42 -5.94 -14.43
C ASN A 177 19.40 -4.62 -15.20
N THR A 178 19.08 -4.66 -16.49
CA THR A 178 19.03 -3.51 -17.40
C THR A 178 17.86 -3.63 -18.35
N ILE A 179 17.49 -2.52 -18.96
CA ILE A 179 16.55 -2.42 -20.07
C ILE A 179 17.21 -1.63 -21.19
N ASP A 180 17.14 -2.12 -22.40
CA ASP A 180 17.62 -1.41 -23.58
C ASP A 180 16.90 -1.92 -24.84
N ASN A 181 16.70 -1.05 -25.83
CA ASN A 181 16.19 -1.38 -27.17
C ASN A 181 15.01 -2.38 -27.18
N GLY A 182 14.03 -2.19 -26.29
CA GLY A 182 12.87 -3.09 -26.18
C GLY A 182 13.19 -4.46 -25.56
N ARG A 183 14.30 -4.59 -24.85
CA ARG A 183 14.69 -5.82 -24.13
C ARG A 183 14.84 -5.59 -22.65
N VAL A 184 14.35 -6.56 -21.87
CA VAL A 184 14.55 -6.64 -20.43
C VAL A 184 15.56 -7.73 -20.14
N HIS A 185 16.74 -7.36 -19.63
CA HIS A 185 17.82 -8.29 -19.30
C HIS A 185 17.80 -8.66 -17.83
N LEU A 186 17.88 -9.95 -17.53
CA LEU A 186 17.97 -10.48 -16.19
C LEU A 186 19.43 -10.68 -15.75
N LYS A 187 19.66 -10.74 -14.43
CA LYS A 187 20.99 -11.04 -13.89
C LYS A 187 21.50 -12.44 -14.20
N ASP A 188 20.61 -13.40 -14.48
CA ASP A 188 20.92 -14.78 -14.82
C ASP A 188 21.26 -14.98 -16.32
N GLY A 189 21.30 -13.90 -17.11
CA GLY A 189 21.61 -13.90 -18.52
C GLY A 189 20.41 -14.07 -19.45
N ARG A 190 19.23 -14.38 -18.95
CA ARG A 190 18.00 -14.39 -19.78
C ARG A 190 17.61 -12.97 -20.21
N ALA A 191 16.92 -12.89 -21.34
CA ALA A 191 16.35 -11.63 -21.82
C ALA A 191 14.93 -11.85 -22.38
N PHE A 192 14.08 -10.84 -22.22
CA PHE A 192 12.71 -10.80 -22.72
C PHE A 192 12.58 -9.67 -23.74
N GLU A 193 12.17 -10.02 -24.96
CA GLU A 193 11.85 -9.04 -25.99
C GLU A 193 10.46 -8.46 -25.75
N SER A 194 10.35 -7.14 -25.84
CA SER A 194 9.13 -6.41 -25.52
C SER A 194 8.91 -5.27 -26.50
N ASP A 195 7.69 -5.10 -26.94
CA ASP A 195 7.29 -3.92 -27.70
C ASP A 195 7.04 -2.75 -26.74
N VAL A 196 6.61 -3.05 -25.51
CA VAL A 196 6.44 -2.07 -24.42
C VAL A 196 6.89 -2.69 -23.09
N ILE A 197 7.62 -1.92 -22.29
CA ILE A 197 8.06 -2.28 -20.93
C ILE A 197 7.29 -1.42 -19.93
N VAL A 198 6.70 -2.04 -18.91
CA VAL A 198 6.06 -1.30 -17.80
C VAL A 198 6.87 -1.46 -16.53
N LEU A 199 7.41 -0.37 -16.01
CA LEU A 199 8.14 -0.36 -14.75
C LEU A 199 7.15 -0.22 -13.58
N ALA A 200 6.81 -1.35 -12.97
CA ALA A 200 5.94 -1.45 -11.80
C ALA A 200 6.68 -1.84 -10.52
N CYS A 201 8.00 -1.70 -10.53
CA CYS A 201 8.89 -1.98 -9.40
C CYS A 201 8.99 -0.79 -8.43
N GLY A 202 9.75 -0.95 -7.35
CA GLY A 202 10.02 0.16 -6.41
C GLY A 202 10.81 1.29 -7.06
N VAL A 203 10.56 2.53 -6.62
CA VAL A 203 11.13 3.76 -7.21
C VAL A 203 12.65 3.72 -7.35
N GLN A 204 13.39 3.14 -6.39
CA GLN A 204 14.85 3.04 -6.48
C GLN A 204 15.30 2.12 -7.62
N GLN A 205 14.59 1.03 -7.85
CA GLN A 205 14.84 0.15 -8.98
C GLN A 205 14.49 0.84 -10.31
N ALA A 206 13.36 1.57 -10.35
CA ALA A 206 12.97 2.34 -11.53
C ALA A 206 14.03 3.41 -11.87
N LYS A 207 14.50 4.19 -10.87
CA LYS A 207 15.62 5.15 -11.07
C LYS A 207 16.85 4.49 -11.69
N ARG A 208 17.21 3.31 -11.22
CA ARG A 208 18.38 2.57 -11.75
C ARG A 208 18.17 2.13 -13.20
N LEU A 209 16.98 1.61 -13.51
CA LEU A 209 16.67 1.12 -14.86
C LEU A 209 16.52 2.24 -15.88
N LEU A 210 16.05 3.41 -15.47
CA LEU A 210 15.87 4.59 -16.34
C LEU A 210 17.13 5.46 -16.47
N LYS A 211 18.22 5.10 -15.76
CA LYS A 211 19.47 5.86 -15.80
C LYS A 211 20.01 5.94 -17.23
N GLY A 212 20.20 7.15 -17.73
CA GLY A 212 20.72 7.41 -19.08
C GLY A 212 19.65 7.71 -20.14
N LEU A 213 18.36 7.65 -19.80
CA LEU A 213 17.28 8.01 -20.72
C LEU A 213 16.91 9.51 -20.70
N GLY A 214 17.72 10.34 -20.06
CA GLY A 214 17.65 11.80 -20.19
C GLY A 214 16.52 12.52 -19.44
N ASN A 215 15.69 11.83 -18.68
CA ASN A 215 14.62 12.42 -17.91
C ASN A 215 14.84 12.23 -16.40
N ASP A 216 14.91 13.35 -15.67
CA ASP A 216 15.15 13.38 -14.21
C ASP A 216 13.86 13.39 -13.37
N ALA A 217 12.71 13.04 -13.97
CA ALA A 217 11.39 13.11 -13.32
C ALA A 217 11.31 12.37 -11.96
N LEU A 218 12.20 11.40 -11.73
CA LEU A 218 12.26 10.67 -10.47
C LEU A 218 13.22 11.28 -9.43
N SER A 219 14.07 12.26 -9.81
CA SER A 219 15.14 12.76 -8.94
C SER A 219 14.63 13.41 -7.66
N GLU A 220 13.53 14.17 -7.74
CA GLU A 220 12.93 14.90 -6.62
C GLU A 220 12.08 14.03 -5.68
N LEU A 221 11.84 12.77 -6.04
CA LEU A 221 11.02 11.89 -5.22
C LEU A 221 11.73 11.51 -3.92
N LYS A 222 11.07 11.80 -2.80
CA LYS A 222 11.55 11.51 -1.44
C LYS A 222 10.80 10.33 -0.85
N PRO A 223 11.48 9.28 -0.39
CA PRO A 223 10.85 8.16 0.27
C PRO A 223 10.33 8.56 1.66
N VAL A 224 9.16 8.07 2.04
CA VAL A 224 8.62 8.13 3.39
C VAL A 224 8.70 6.73 3.98
N PHE A 225 9.47 6.59 5.04
CA PHE A 225 9.67 5.32 5.73
C PHE A 225 8.78 5.21 6.97
N ALA A 226 8.54 3.99 7.41
CA ALA A 226 7.91 3.68 8.68
C ALA A 226 8.57 2.45 9.32
N SER A 227 8.41 2.34 10.63
CA SER A 227 8.65 1.10 11.38
C SER A 227 7.31 0.46 11.72
N THR A 228 7.24 -0.87 11.73
CA THR A 228 6.04 -1.62 12.06
C THR A 228 6.32 -2.75 13.04
N VAL A 229 5.34 -3.04 13.88
CA VAL A 229 5.29 -4.24 14.72
C VAL A 229 3.92 -4.86 14.55
N ASP A 230 3.89 -6.07 14.01
CA ASP A 230 2.72 -6.94 14.03
C ASP A 230 2.95 -8.02 15.08
N VAL A 231 1.99 -8.21 16.00
CA VAL A 231 2.14 -9.16 17.11
C VAL A 231 0.82 -9.81 17.47
N THR A 232 0.83 -11.13 17.60
CA THR A 232 -0.27 -11.86 18.25
C THR A 232 0.03 -12.05 19.74
N LEU A 233 -0.99 -11.87 20.56
CA LEU A 233 -0.92 -11.96 22.02
C LEU A 233 -1.96 -12.94 22.54
N ASP A 234 -1.70 -13.58 23.66
CA ASP A 234 -2.69 -14.39 24.40
C ASP A 234 -3.62 -13.54 25.27
N THR A 235 -3.40 -12.24 25.33
CA THR A 235 -4.21 -11.27 26.08
C THR A 235 -4.76 -10.16 25.16
N LYS A 236 -5.58 -9.26 25.73
CA LYS A 236 -6.18 -8.10 25.03
C LYS A 236 -5.80 -6.79 25.72
N PRO A 237 -4.57 -6.29 25.54
CA PRO A 237 -4.12 -5.09 26.23
C PRO A 237 -4.90 -3.82 25.86
N LEU A 238 -5.51 -3.78 24.67
CA LEU A 238 -6.42 -2.70 24.27
C LEU A 238 -7.88 -2.95 24.69
N ALA A 239 -8.15 -4.02 25.46
CA ALA A 239 -9.50 -4.44 25.87
C ALA A 239 -10.45 -4.52 24.66
N SER A 240 -11.51 -3.69 24.62
CA SER A 240 -12.48 -3.66 23.51
C SER A 240 -12.20 -2.57 22.48
N LEU A 241 -11.11 -1.81 22.62
CA LEU A 241 -10.75 -0.80 21.64
C LEU A 241 -10.34 -1.44 20.30
N HIS A 242 -10.68 -0.77 19.22
CA HIS A 242 -10.19 -1.11 17.88
C HIS A 242 -8.79 -0.57 17.63
N GLY A 243 -8.36 0.43 18.39
CA GLY A 243 -7.01 0.95 18.31
C GLY A 243 -6.85 2.34 18.89
N ILE A 244 -5.62 2.80 18.78
CA ILE A 244 -5.17 4.12 19.20
C ILE A 244 -4.49 4.75 18.00
N ILE A 245 -4.84 5.99 17.67
CA ILE A 245 -4.28 6.75 16.54
C ILE A 245 -3.77 8.07 17.09
N ASP A 246 -2.48 8.31 16.93
CA ASP A 246 -1.84 9.58 17.28
C ASP A 246 -1.21 10.22 16.04
N PRO A 247 -1.93 11.13 15.36
CA PRO A 247 -1.40 11.82 14.18
C PRO A 247 -0.22 12.73 14.50
N SER A 248 -0.12 13.26 15.73
CA SER A 248 0.99 14.13 16.14
C SER A 248 2.30 13.37 16.23
N GLU A 249 2.23 12.10 16.61
CA GLU A 249 3.36 11.17 16.60
C GLU A 249 3.57 10.51 15.23
N GLY A 250 2.62 10.63 14.31
CA GLY A 250 2.61 9.85 13.07
C GLY A 250 2.44 8.35 13.34
N ALA A 251 1.68 7.99 14.38
CA ALA A 251 1.59 6.64 14.90
C ALA A 251 0.17 6.11 14.99
N TYR A 252 0.06 4.78 14.92
CA TYR A 252 -1.14 4.07 15.38
C TYR A 252 -0.79 2.67 15.88
N VAL A 253 -1.67 2.11 16.70
CA VAL A 253 -1.80 0.68 16.97
C VAL A 253 -3.25 0.28 16.81
N LEU A 254 -3.50 -0.75 16.01
CA LEU A 254 -4.83 -1.33 15.78
C LEU A 254 -4.86 -2.75 16.35
N ASP A 255 -5.95 -3.13 17.02
CA ASP A 255 -6.26 -4.52 17.30
C ASP A 255 -7.10 -5.08 16.15
N CYS A 256 -6.41 -5.74 15.22
CA CYS A 256 -7.02 -6.32 14.03
C CYS A 256 -8.03 -7.43 14.38
N ASN A 257 -7.85 -8.14 15.48
CA ASN A 257 -8.80 -9.17 15.95
C ASN A 257 -10.10 -8.54 16.47
N ASN A 258 -10.02 -7.43 17.21
CA ASN A 258 -11.22 -6.68 17.65
C ASN A 258 -11.94 -6.02 16.46
N ILE A 259 -11.22 -5.57 15.44
CA ILE A 259 -11.81 -4.97 14.23
C ILE A 259 -12.44 -6.05 13.35
N GLN A 260 -11.79 -7.21 13.23
CA GLN A 260 -12.18 -8.32 12.36
C GLN A 260 -12.40 -9.60 13.18
N PRO A 261 -13.57 -9.76 13.82
CA PRO A 261 -13.84 -10.91 14.71
C PRO A 261 -13.76 -12.28 14.03
N ARG A 262 -13.81 -12.32 12.69
CA ARG A 262 -13.66 -13.57 11.92
C ARG A 262 -12.24 -14.13 11.94
N LEU A 263 -11.25 -13.37 12.40
CA LEU A 263 -9.91 -13.92 12.65
C LEU A 263 -9.92 -14.97 13.77
N GLN A 264 -10.84 -14.81 14.73
CA GLN A 264 -11.07 -15.78 15.84
C GLN A 264 -9.80 -16.13 16.63
N LEU A 265 -8.87 -15.19 16.76
CA LEU A 265 -7.67 -15.41 17.56
C LEU A 265 -7.99 -15.37 19.06
N PRO A 266 -7.29 -16.14 19.88
CA PRO A 266 -7.59 -16.27 21.32
C PRO A 266 -7.42 -14.95 22.08
N GLY A 267 -6.48 -14.09 21.67
CA GLY A 267 -6.18 -12.80 22.29
C GLY A 267 -6.28 -11.64 21.31
N ALA A 268 -5.25 -10.81 21.25
CA ALA A 268 -5.16 -9.68 20.33
C ALA A 268 -4.27 -9.97 19.12
N PHE A 269 -4.54 -9.32 18.00
CA PHE A 269 -3.60 -9.15 16.90
C PHE A 269 -3.35 -7.65 16.71
N LEU A 270 -2.24 -7.17 17.28
CA LEU A 270 -1.87 -5.77 17.18
C LEU A 270 -1.02 -5.52 15.94
N SER A 271 -1.40 -4.50 15.18
CA SER A 271 -0.60 -3.92 14.11
C SER A 271 -0.28 -2.48 14.46
N ALA A 272 0.99 -2.19 14.70
CA ALA A 272 1.49 -0.88 15.07
C ALA A 272 2.40 -0.31 14.01
N VAL A 273 2.30 0.98 13.79
CA VAL A 273 3.07 1.72 12.77
C VAL A 273 3.55 3.04 13.36
N MET A 274 4.78 3.41 13.00
CA MET A 274 5.39 4.71 13.29
C MET A 274 6.03 5.26 12.02
N VAL A 275 5.55 6.40 11.54
CA VAL A 275 6.09 7.08 10.36
C VAL A 275 7.35 7.85 10.75
N ALA A 276 8.34 7.87 9.86
CA ALA A 276 9.58 8.61 10.05
C ALA A 276 9.34 10.11 10.16
N ARG A 277 10.11 10.76 11.02
CA ARG A 277 10.29 12.21 11.06
C ARG A 277 11.50 12.61 10.21
N ASP A 278 11.56 13.85 9.81
CA ASP A 278 12.71 14.36 9.05
C ASP A 278 14.01 14.23 9.89
N GLY A 279 15.02 13.61 9.30
CA GLY A 279 16.31 13.38 9.95
C GLY A 279 16.35 12.28 11.02
N GLU A 280 15.23 11.57 11.24
CA GLU A 280 15.16 10.49 12.23
C GLU A 280 15.83 9.21 11.72
N SER A 281 16.68 8.60 12.54
CA SER A 281 17.28 7.30 12.23
C SER A 281 16.23 6.17 12.28
N GLU A 282 16.57 5.03 11.69
CA GLU A 282 15.74 3.82 11.74
C GLU A 282 15.59 3.31 13.18
N GLU A 283 16.68 3.34 13.93
CA GLU A 283 16.76 2.92 15.32
C GLU A 283 15.89 3.79 16.23
N ASP A 284 16.04 5.12 16.15
CA ASP A 284 15.27 6.08 16.97
C ASP A 284 13.77 5.95 16.69
N ARG A 285 13.38 5.79 15.41
CA ARG A 285 11.99 5.56 15.01
C ARG A 285 11.45 4.27 15.59
N PHE A 286 12.22 3.18 15.52
CA PHE A 286 11.78 1.90 16.06
C PHE A 286 11.68 1.93 17.59
N GLU A 287 12.59 2.61 18.30
CA GLU A 287 12.47 2.85 19.73
C GLU A 287 11.24 3.69 20.08
N ARG A 288 10.94 4.73 19.28
CA ARG A 288 9.72 5.55 19.45
C ARG A 288 8.45 4.69 19.27
N LEU A 289 8.41 3.77 18.30
CA LEU A 289 7.33 2.80 18.15
C LEU A 289 7.20 1.88 19.38
N ASN A 290 8.33 1.39 19.90
CA ASN A 290 8.34 0.56 21.09
C ASN A 290 7.78 1.30 22.30
N ARG A 291 8.21 2.55 22.56
CA ARG A 291 7.68 3.40 23.63
C ARG A 291 6.17 3.65 23.46
N PHE A 292 5.71 3.89 22.24
CA PHE A 292 4.30 4.06 21.94
C PHE A 292 3.49 2.80 22.30
N LEU A 293 3.97 1.62 21.92
CA LEU A 293 3.35 0.35 22.28
C LEU A 293 3.38 0.09 23.79
N ASP A 294 4.50 0.31 24.45
CA ASP A 294 4.63 0.10 25.89
C ASP A 294 3.69 1.01 26.71
N HIS A 295 3.46 2.23 26.22
CA HIS A 295 2.52 3.17 26.84
C HIS A 295 1.06 2.77 26.65
N HIS A 296 0.69 2.32 25.45
CA HIS A 296 -0.72 2.11 25.09
C HIS A 296 -1.20 0.67 25.20
N ALA A 297 -0.33 -0.30 25.04
CA ALA A 297 -0.61 -1.74 25.17
C ALA A 297 0.14 -2.34 26.37
N VAL A 298 -0.13 -1.79 27.56
CA VAL A 298 0.63 -2.10 28.78
C VAL A 298 0.78 -3.62 29.00
N GLY A 299 2.03 -4.05 29.20
CA GLY A 299 2.35 -5.45 29.48
C GLY A 299 2.42 -6.37 28.26
N TRP A 300 2.19 -5.88 27.06
CA TRP A 300 2.11 -6.68 25.84
C TRP A 300 3.29 -7.63 25.62
N ARG A 301 4.51 -7.20 25.96
CA ARG A 301 5.74 -8.00 25.74
C ARG A 301 5.76 -9.35 26.45
N LYS A 302 5.03 -9.47 27.58
CA LYS A 302 4.96 -10.72 28.36
C LYS A 302 4.00 -11.75 27.77
N HIS A 303 3.21 -11.34 26.79
CA HIS A 303 2.10 -12.10 26.22
C HIS A 303 2.26 -12.38 24.71
N VAL A 304 3.46 -12.16 24.19
CA VAL A 304 3.75 -12.37 22.75
C VAL A 304 3.74 -13.84 22.41
N LEU A 305 2.91 -14.20 21.45
CA LEU A 305 2.90 -15.52 20.81
C LEU A 305 3.75 -15.52 19.53
N HIS A 306 3.48 -14.58 18.62
CA HIS A 306 4.23 -14.39 17.38
C HIS A 306 4.45 -12.91 17.13
N GLU A 307 5.59 -12.56 16.57
CA GLU A 307 5.96 -11.17 16.30
C GLU A 307 6.65 -11.05 14.94
N ARG A 308 6.34 -9.95 14.24
CA ARG A 308 7.10 -9.47 13.08
C ARG A 308 7.44 -8.01 13.28
N LYS A 309 8.72 -7.71 13.23
CA LYS A 309 9.28 -6.36 13.27
C LYS A 309 9.81 -5.99 11.90
N GLN A 310 9.52 -4.77 11.47
CA GLN A 310 10.12 -4.17 10.29
C GLN A 310 10.54 -2.75 10.65
N THR A 311 11.83 -2.51 10.61
CA THR A 311 12.40 -1.25 11.10
C THR A 311 12.35 -0.15 10.06
N ASN A 312 12.35 -0.52 8.75
CA ASN A 312 12.48 0.46 7.68
C ASN A 312 11.69 0.07 6.42
N ILE A 313 10.37 0.19 6.46
CA ILE A 313 9.54 -0.05 5.27
C ILE A 313 9.26 1.27 4.54
N LEU A 314 9.39 1.26 3.22
CA LEU A 314 8.92 2.36 2.37
C LEU A 314 7.39 2.31 2.30
N VAL A 315 6.71 3.28 2.88
CA VAL A 315 5.23 3.33 2.87
C VAL A 315 4.67 4.21 1.78
N GLN A 316 5.36 5.30 1.43
CA GLN A 316 4.91 6.27 0.45
C GLN A 316 6.09 7.01 -0.17
N THR A 317 5.87 7.63 -1.32
CA THR A 317 6.82 8.54 -1.96
C THR A 317 6.18 9.92 -2.06
N ARG A 318 6.92 10.98 -1.69
CA ARG A 318 6.50 12.38 -1.76
C ARG A 318 7.27 13.15 -2.83
N GLY A 319 6.77 14.30 -3.19
CA GLY A 319 7.31 15.19 -4.21
C GLY A 319 6.46 15.19 -5.48
N THR A 320 6.94 15.90 -6.51
CA THR A 320 6.33 15.90 -7.84
C THR A 320 6.50 14.54 -8.47
N LYS A 321 5.39 13.86 -8.73
CA LYS A 321 5.40 12.50 -9.27
C LYS A 321 5.36 12.54 -10.80
N PRO A 322 6.08 11.64 -11.50
CA PRO A 322 6.03 11.54 -12.95
C PRO A 322 4.68 11.06 -13.44
N SER A 323 4.30 11.40 -14.67
CA SER A 323 3.19 10.77 -15.37
C SER A 323 3.53 9.32 -15.71
N TYR A 324 2.50 8.48 -15.89
CA TYR A 324 2.68 7.08 -16.29
C TYR A 324 3.32 6.94 -17.68
N ASP A 325 3.25 7.98 -18.52
CA ASP A 325 3.74 8.00 -19.91
C ASP A 325 4.95 8.91 -20.15
N ASP A 326 5.60 9.45 -19.11
CA ASP A 326 6.78 10.33 -19.25
C ASP A 326 7.97 9.71 -19.98
N TYR A 327 8.01 8.38 -20.13
CA TYR A 327 9.06 7.64 -20.87
C TYR A 327 8.46 6.86 -22.06
N ALA A 328 7.28 7.24 -22.53
CA ALA A 328 6.60 6.52 -23.62
C ALA A 328 7.39 6.54 -24.94
N GLU A 329 8.13 7.62 -25.22
CA GLU A 329 9.02 7.71 -26.39
C GLU A 329 10.15 6.66 -26.41
N HIS A 330 10.50 6.11 -25.23
CA HIS A 330 11.46 5.02 -25.07
C HIS A 330 10.82 3.63 -25.01
N GLY A 331 9.53 3.50 -25.31
CA GLY A 331 8.79 2.24 -25.19
C GLY A 331 8.51 1.84 -23.74
N ILE A 332 8.55 2.79 -22.79
CA ILE A 332 8.46 2.52 -21.36
C ILE A 332 7.26 3.28 -20.75
N LEU A 333 6.46 2.57 -19.96
CA LEU A 333 5.41 3.13 -19.12
C LEU A 333 5.72 2.91 -17.65
N LEU A 334 5.18 3.76 -16.78
CA LEU A 334 5.40 3.72 -15.34
C LEU A 334 4.13 3.33 -14.60
N ALA A 335 4.27 2.53 -13.55
CA ALA A 335 3.17 2.19 -12.64
C ALA A 335 3.68 2.03 -11.20
N GLY A 336 2.95 2.58 -10.24
CA GLY A 336 3.34 2.52 -8.83
C GLY A 336 2.70 3.64 -8.01
N GLU A 337 2.82 3.57 -6.70
CA GLU A 337 2.37 4.67 -5.84
C GLU A 337 3.21 5.95 -5.99
N TRP A 338 4.40 5.83 -6.58
CA TRP A 338 5.34 6.90 -6.88
C TRP A 338 5.09 7.56 -8.26
N VAL A 339 4.09 7.11 -9.01
CA VAL A 339 3.59 7.68 -10.26
C VAL A 339 2.38 8.57 -9.95
N ASP A 340 2.17 9.62 -10.74
CA ASP A 340 1.10 10.58 -10.50
C ASP A 340 -0.30 9.93 -10.51
N SER A 341 -1.08 10.25 -9.50
CA SER A 341 -2.46 9.81 -9.32
C SER A 341 -3.15 10.70 -8.29
N VAL A 342 -4.44 10.90 -8.48
CA VAL A 342 -5.31 11.54 -7.49
C VAL A 342 -5.56 10.66 -6.26
N HIS A 343 -5.08 9.42 -6.28
CA HIS A 343 -5.21 8.44 -5.21
C HIS A 343 -3.91 8.33 -4.41
N THR A 344 -3.96 7.54 -3.32
CA THR A 344 -2.81 7.30 -2.42
C THR A 344 -2.57 5.82 -2.23
N LEU A 345 -1.33 5.45 -1.87
CA LEU A 345 -0.96 4.09 -1.46
C LEU A 345 -1.33 3.02 -2.50
N ALA A 346 -2.00 1.95 -2.05
CA ALA A 346 -2.41 0.83 -2.91
C ALA A 346 -3.42 1.24 -4.00
N ASP A 347 -4.25 2.25 -3.75
CA ASP A 347 -5.16 2.79 -4.75
C ASP A 347 -4.42 3.56 -5.85
N ALA A 348 -3.38 4.32 -5.51
CA ALA A 348 -2.50 4.94 -6.52
C ALA A 348 -1.79 3.87 -7.35
N ALA A 349 -1.28 2.81 -6.71
CA ALA A 349 -0.66 1.70 -7.41
C ALA A 349 -1.62 1.01 -8.40
N ALA A 350 -2.87 0.76 -7.98
CA ALA A 350 -3.88 0.16 -8.86
C ALA A 350 -4.34 1.09 -9.98
N ASP A 351 -4.46 2.40 -9.71
CA ASP A 351 -4.87 3.39 -10.70
C ASP A 351 -3.81 3.61 -11.78
N THR A 352 -2.55 3.79 -11.37
CA THR A 352 -1.43 3.95 -12.32
C THR A 352 -1.18 2.66 -13.11
N GLY A 353 -1.37 1.48 -12.49
CA GLY A 353 -1.35 0.21 -13.20
C GLY A 353 -2.48 0.11 -14.24
N ARG A 354 -3.67 0.62 -13.94
CA ARG A 354 -4.77 0.74 -14.90
C ARG A 354 -4.41 1.68 -16.05
N LEU A 355 -3.87 2.86 -15.73
CA LEU A 355 -3.47 3.84 -16.76
C LEU A 355 -2.41 3.25 -17.70
N ALA A 356 -1.35 2.66 -17.16
CA ALA A 356 -0.33 2.01 -17.98
C ALA A 356 -0.92 0.86 -18.83
N GLY A 357 -1.68 -0.06 -18.21
CA GLY A 357 -2.23 -1.22 -18.92
C GLY A 357 -3.27 -0.89 -20.00
N GLN A 358 -4.04 0.20 -19.83
CA GLN A 358 -5.02 0.64 -20.84
C GLN A 358 -4.41 1.47 -21.98
N ASN A 359 -3.22 2.00 -21.80
CA ASN A 359 -2.57 2.94 -22.73
C ASN A 359 -1.25 2.40 -23.31
N ILE A 360 -1.11 1.10 -23.45
CA ILE A 360 0.07 0.45 -24.05
C ILE A 360 0.41 1.05 -25.42
N ALA A 361 -0.60 1.41 -26.22
CA ALA A 361 -0.39 2.02 -27.53
C ALA A 361 0.40 3.33 -27.52
N LYS A 362 0.44 4.07 -26.41
CA LYS A 362 1.21 5.32 -26.30
C LYS A 362 2.74 5.11 -26.35
N ALA A 363 3.18 3.93 -25.94
CA ALA A 363 4.60 3.57 -25.92
C ALA A 363 4.98 2.59 -27.04
N GLN A 364 4.09 2.32 -27.98
CA GLN A 364 4.42 1.56 -29.17
C GLN A 364 5.18 2.44 -30.16
N PRO A 365 6.25 1.92 -30.79
CA PRO A 365 7.03 2.64 -31.82
C PRO A 365 6.19 2.96 -33.05
#